data_4beb10bde6e4c8e6ceee86e98b726da2
#
_entry.id   4beb10bde6e4c8e6ceee86e98b726da2
#
_cell.length_a   1.000
_cell.length_b   1.000
_cell.length_c   1.000
_cell.angle_alpha   90.00
_cell.angle_beta   90.00
_cell.angle_gamma   90.00
#
_symmetry.space_group_name_H-M   'P 1'
#
loop_
_entity.id
_entity.type
_entity.pdbx_description
1 polymer ?
#
loop_
_entity_poly.entity_id
_entity_poly.type
_entity_poly.pdbx_seq_one_letter_code
_entity_poly.pdbx_strand_id
1 'polypeptide(L)'
;MTYDDFDLQIEPAGEKFRVRLLNAPTGQATTEFVPPFTEIEVANFLSRIGQVRRTMRRVDAPELQAAKEFGGKLFGAIFSGEMIAQLRGSMEQASDKDHGLRIRLRLTDVPSLADLPWEFLYDANQNHFLTTSTETPVVRFLDLPQRIAPLRVALPLRVLVMIASPRNLKRLDTEGEWARLQESLGDLVSAGQLVIERLPAATLDALRLRARGAPFHVFHFIGHGGFDEAAQDGVLQFEDESGMSYPVRGEMLGMQLHDHRSLRLAVLNACEGARSSRQDPFSGVAQSLLQQRVPAVIAMQFEISDAAAKVFALEFYRAVAEGNPVDAAVCESRKALFKEEFGQEWATPVLYMRSQEGQLFELQAVVAPPFPDKELKKRELEEAQKQAAAKAEDERAAKEEKERLTREKKEQEQLALEKAEADRQAAAKAEAERVAALEAKAERAAQAERERLTREKKEQEQLALEKAEADRQAAAKAEAERLAQAEKQRREQEKAEQDFLALARVEAELRTAETKAALRAWSGAPG
;
A
#
# COMPACT_ATOMS: atom_id res chain seq x y z
N MET A 1 34.17 8.56 -9.08
CA MET A 1 33.30 9.64 -9.54
C MET A 1 33.25 10.72 -8.46
N THR A 2 33.35 11.99 -8.82
CA THR A 2 33.31 13.14 -7.89
C THR A 2 32.04 13.92 -8.14
N TYR A 3 31.50 14.58 -7.11
CA TYR A 3 30.26 15.36 -7.22
C TYR A 3 30.45 16.79 -6.75
N ASP A 4 29.87 17.73 -7.47
CA ASP A 4 29.47 19.03 -6.92
C ASP A 4 28.08 18.88 -6.29
N ASP A 5 27.77 19.64 -5.25
CA ASP A 5 26.51 19.50 -4.51
C ASP A 5 25.47 20.55 -4.94
N PHE A 6 24.21 20.14 -5.02
CA PHE A 6 23.05 20.99 -5.23
C PHE A 6 22.10 20.81 -4.05
N ASP A 7 22.27 21.66 -3.01
CA ASP A 7 21.61 21.51 -1.71
C ASP A 7 20.28 22.24 -1.67
N LEU A 8 19.18 21.49 -1.69
CA LEU A 8 17.81 21.98 -1.58
C LEU A 8 17.29 21.79 -0.16
N GLN A 9 17.04 22.89 0.55
CA GLN A 9 16.28 22.89 1.80
C GLN A 9 14.81 23.21 1.50
N ILE A 10 13.92 22.39 2.03
CA ILE A 10 12.47 22.62 1.94
C ILE A 10 11.98 22.97 3.34
N GLU A 11 11.29 24.11 3.46
CA GLU A 11 10.78 24.62 4.73
C GLU A 11 9.30 25.05 4.59
N PRO A 12 8.49 25.03 5.67
CA PRO A 12 7.13 25.57 5.64
C PRO A 12 7.13 27.08 5.37
N ALA A 13 6.19 27.55 4.56
CA ALA A 13 5.98 28.97 4.24
C ALA A 13 4.48 29.30 4.21
N GLY A 14 3.81 29.25 5.37
CA GLY A 14 2.37 29.40 5.50
C GLY A 14 1.63 28.21 4.89
N GLU A 15 0.80 28.46 3.89
CA GLU A 15 0.08 27.38 3.14
C GLU A 15 0.92 26.75 2.02
N LYS A 16 2.12 27.27 1.80
CA LYS A 16 3.07 26.80 0.78
C LYS A 16 4.31 26.23 1.44
N PHE A 17 5.17 25.69 0.60
CA PHE A 17 6.54 25.32 0.96
C PHE A 17 7.51 26.21 0.21
N ARG A 18 8.60 26.56 0.88
CA ARG A 18 9.71 27.29 0.29
C ARG A 18 10.88 26.35 0.04
N VAL A 19 11.42 26.37 -1.16
CA VAL A 19 12.65 25.67 -1.54
C VAL A 19 13.77 26.68 -1.63
N ARG A 20 14.82 26.48 -0.83
CA ARG A 20 16.04 27.30 -0.85
C ARG A 20 17.18 26.46 -1.37
N LEU A 21 17.85 26.96 -2.38
CA LEU A 21 19.12 26.44 -2.84
C LEU A 21 20.22 27.01 -1.96
N LEU A 22 20.74 26.20 -1.04
CA LEU A 22 21.74 26.63 -0.05
C LEU A 22 23.15 26.65 -0.61
N ASN A 23 23.45 25.66 -1.47
CA ASN A 23 24.75 25.48 -2.10
C ASN A 23 24.58 24.90 -3.50
N ALA A 24 25.22 25.51 -4.48
CA ALA A 24 25.31 25.01 -5.84
C ALA A 24 26.52 25.68 -6.54
N PRO A 25 27.07 25.08 -7.61
CA PRO A 25 28.12 25.70 -8.42
C PRO A 25 27.77 27.08 -8.96
N THR A 26 26.51 27.32 -9.32
CA THR A 26 26.04 28.58 -9.94
C THR A 26 25.51 29.62 -8.94
N GLY A 27 25.41 29.31 -7.65
CA GLY A 27 24.94 30.23 -6.63
C GLY A 27 23.68 29.78 -5.90
N GLN A 28 22.87 30.74 -5.46
CA GLN A 28 21.69 30.53 -4.63
C GLN A 28 20.42 30.92 -5.37
N ALA A 29 19.31 30.27 -5.07
CA ALA A 29 17.97 30.62 -5.54
C ALA A 29 16.93 30.28 -4.49
N THR A 30 15.74 30.86 -4.61
CA THR A 30 14.61 30.54 -3.74
C THR A 30 13.34 30.51 -4.59
N THR A 31 12.51 29.51 -4.37
CA THR A 31 11.18 29.41 -4.97
C THR A 31 10.17 28.95 -3.94
N GLU A 32 8.89 29.16 -4.22
CA GLU A 32 7.79 28.65 -3.41
C GLU A 32 6.91 27.75 -4.26
N PHE A 33 6.41 26.69 -3.67
CA PHE A 33 5.50 25.76 -4.34
C PHE A 33 4.40 25.28 -3.41
N VAL A 34 3.33 24.79 -4.01
CA VAL A 34 2.31 23.97 -3.36
C VAL A 34 2.52 22.54 -3.87
N PRO A 35 2.47 21.52 -3.02
CA PRO A 35 2.55 20.15 -3.49
C PRO A 35 1.57 19.92 -4.63
N PRO A 36 2.02 19.42 -5.80
CA PRO A 36 1.14 19.32 -6.98
C PRO A 36 0.17 18.14 -6.90
N PHE A 37 0.01 17.56 -5.70
CA PHE A 37 -0.82 16.40 -5.43
C PHE A 37 -1.54 16.54 -4.11
N THR A 38 -2.77 16.05 -4.07
CA THR A 38 -3.50 15.75 -2.84
C THR A 38 -2.99 14.42 -2.25
N GLU A 39 -3.23 14.18 -0.96
CA GLU A 39 -2.91 12.90 -0.32
C GLU A 39 -3.58 11.71 -1.02
N ILE A 40 -4.79 11.91 -1.55
CA ILE A 40 -5.54 10.89 -2.30
C ILE A 40 -4.83 10.55 -3.62
N GLU A 41 -4.34 11.56 -4.34
CA GLU A 41 -3.61 11.34 -5.60
C GLU A 41 -2.28 10.61 -5.37
N VAL A 42 -1.55 10.97 -4.30
CA VAL A 42 -0.34 10.24 -3.89
C VAL A 42 -0.68 8.79 -3.53
N ALA A 43 -1.71 8.56 -2.71
CA ALA A 43 -2.13 7.21 -2.32
C ALA A 43 -2.56 6.37 -3.52
N ASN A 44 -3.28 6.95 -4.48
CA ASN A 44 -3.69 6.28 -5.72
C ASN A 44 -2.49 5.94 -6.60
N PHE A 45 -1.53 6.87 -6.73
CA PHE A 45 -0.30 6.63 -7.46
C PHE A 45 0.50 5.47 -6.85
N LEU A 46 0.72 5.49 -5.53
CA LEU A 46 1.45 4.45 -4.80
C LEU A 46 0.74 3.08 -4.89
N SER A 47 -0.58 3.06 -4.77
CA SER A 47 -1.39 1.85 -4.94
C SER A 47 -1.25 1.28 -6.35
N ARG A 48 -1.31 2.13 -7.37
CA ARG A 48 -1.16 1.72 -8.78
C ARG A 48 0.20 1.11 -9.06
N ILE A 49 1.28 1.73 -8.60
CA ILE A 49 2.64 1.21 -8.74
C ILE A 49 2.80 -0.13 -8.01
N GLY A 50 2.23 -0.28 -6.81
CA GLY A 50 2.29 -1.51 -6.04
C GLY A 50 1.47 -2.67 -6.62
N GLN A 51 0.38 -2.39 -7.37
CA GLN A 51 -0.48 -3.43 -7.95
C GLN A 51 0.10 -4.08 -9.22
N VAL A 52 0.98 -3.41 -9.94
CA VAL A 52 1.56 -3.88 -11.21
C VAL A 52 2.36 -5.18 -11.07
N ARG A 53 2.79 -5.52 -9.86
CA ARG A 53 3.55 -6.75 -9.56
C ARG A 53 2.83 -8.06 -9.88
N ARG A 54 1.51 -8.04 -10.10
CA ARG A 54 0.70 -9.26 -10.33
C ARG A 54 0.38 -9.54 -11.78
N THR A 55 0.53 -8.59 -12.68
CA THR A 55 0.19 -8.74 -14.10
C THR A 55 1.31 -8.25 -14.99
N MET A 56 1.75 -9.07 -15.91
CA MET A 56 2.82 -8.77 -16.89
C MET A 56 2.40 -7.67 -17.89
N ARG A 57 3.04 -6.70 -18.25
CA ARG A 57 4.14 -5.96 -18.82
C ARG A 57 4.16 -5.48 -20.26
N ARG A 58 4.46 -4.23 -20.53
CA ARG A 58 5.02 -3.70 -21.78
C ARG A 58 5.73 -2.38 -21.49
N VAL A 59 6.77 -1.99 -22.26
CA VAL A 59 7.53 -0.73 -22.12
C VAL A 59 6.66 0.51 -22.24
N ASP A 60 5.56 0.44 -22.99
CA ASP A 60 4.54 1.49 -23.07
C ASP A 60 3.43 1.33 -21.99
N ALA A 61 3.79 0.72 -20.87
CA ALA A 61 2.83 0.47 -19.81
C ALA A 61 2.30 1.80 -19.26
N PRO A 62 0.97 1.88 -19.01
CA PRO A 62 0.35 3.07 -18.42
C PRO A 62 0.96 3.47 -17.06
N GLU A 63 1.72 2.60 -16.44
CA GLU A 63 2.45 2.81 -15.19
C GLU A 63 3.70 3.66 -15.37
N LEU A 64 4.50 3.42 -16.43
CA LEU A 64 5.65 4.26 -16.75
C LEU A 64 5.19 5.68 -17.11
N GLN A 65 4.10 5.78 -17.85
CA GLN A 65 3.51 7.10 -18.17
C GLN A 65 3.02 7.79 -16.90
N ALA A 66 2.35 7.08 -15.98
CA ALA A 66 1.94 7.63 -14.69
C ALA A 66 3.14 8.07 -13.83
N ALA A 67 4.24 7.29 -13.86
CA ALA A 67 5.49 7.65 -13.18
C ALA A 67 6.11 8.94 -13.77
N LYS A 68 6.13 9.08 -15.10
CA LYS A 68 6.58 10.29 -15.78
C LYS A 68 5.70 11.51 -15.49
N GLU A 69 4.38 11.34 -15.47
CA GLU A 69 3.44 12.41 -15.13
C GLU A 69 3.58 12.85 -13.67
N PHE A 70 3.66 11.91 -12.75
CA PHE A 70 3.88 12.20 -11.34
C PHE A 70 5.24 12.89 -11.14
N GLY A 71 6.30 12.29 -11.64
CA GLY A 71 7.66 12.82 -11.50
C GLY A 71 7.84 14.17 -12.17
N GLY A 72 7.20 14.37 -13.33
CA GLY A 72 7.24 15.64 -14.06
C GLY A 72 6.52 16.78 -13.33
N LYS A 73 5.37 16.51 -12.70
CA LYS A 73 4.69 17.50 -11.85
C LYS A 73 5.53 17.85 -10.63
N LEU A 74 6.12 16.83 -9.97
CA LEU A 74 6.98 17.04 -8.80
C LEU A 74 8.23 17.84 -9.16
N PHE A 75 8.88 17.51 -10.28
CA PHE A 75 10.02 18.25 -10.82
C PHE A 75 9.64 19.71 -11.15
N GLY A 76 8.56 19.91 -11.89
CA GLY A 76 8.10 21.26 -12.28
C GLY A 76 7.69 22.14 -11.09
N ALA A 77 7.23 21.56 -10.00
CA ALA A 77 6.90 22.28 -8.77
C ALA A 77 8.15 22.90 -8.11
N ILE A 78 9.27 22.18 -8.12
CA ILE A 78 10.51 22.61 -7.48
C ILE A 78 11.42 23.37 -8.45
N PHE A 79 11.63 22.78 -9.63
CA PHE A 79 12.56 23.31 -10.63
C PHE A 79 11.83 24.21 -11.63
N SER A 80 11.41 25.39 -11.18
CA SER A 80 10.78 26.43 -11.98
C SER A 80 11.52 27.77 -11.87
N GLY A 81 11.31 28.67 -12.82
CA GLY A 81 11.89 30.01 -12.78
C GLY A 81 13.42 30.01 -12.66
N GLU A 82 13.95 30.68 -11.65
CA GLU A 82 15.39 30.77 -11.39
C GLU A 82 15.99 29.40 -10.99
N MET A 83 15.23 28.56 -10.25
CA MET A 83 15.71 27.28 -9.75
C MET A 83 16.10 26.32 -10.90
N ILE A 84 15.34 26.28 -11.99
CA ILE A 84 15.71 25.46 -13.15
C ILE A 84 16.94 26.00 -13.87
N ALA A 85 17.12 27.32 -13.93
CA ALA A 85 18.32 27.92 -14.51
C ALA A 85 19.56 27.56 -13.69
N GLN A 86 19.45 27.63 -12.35
CA GLN A 86 20.54 27.21 -11.46
C GLN A 86 20.85 25.71 -11.61
N LEU A 87 19.85 24.85 -11.72
CA LEU A 87 20.06 23.42 -11.96
C LEU A 87 20.84 23.17 -13.27
N ARG A 88 20.39 23.78 -14.38
CA ARG A 88 21.03 23.60 -15.70
C ARG A 88 22.46 24.12 -15.72
N GLY A 89 22.68 25.33 -15.22
CA GLY A 89 24.04 25.91 -15.13
C GLY A 89 24.95 25.12 -14.19
N SER A 90 24.42 24.58 -13.08
CA SER A 90 25.20 23.75 -12.17
C SER A 90 25.58 22.40 -12.80
N MET A 91 24.67 21.78 -13.57
CA MET A 91 24.98 20.55 -14.34
C MET A 91 26.09 20.81 -15.38
N GLU A 92 26.02 21.91 -16.11
CA GLU A 92 27.05 22.30 -17.06
C GLU A 92 28.40 22.52 -16.40
N GLN A 93 28.45 23.31 -15.31
CA GLN A 93 29.69 23.55 -14.58
C GLN A 93 30.29 22.29 -13.93
N ALA A 94 29.45 21.36 -13.44
CA ALA A 94 29.92 20.09 -12.92
C ALA A 94 30.51 19.24 -14.05
N SER A 95 29.83 19.15 -15.19
CA SER A 95 30.28 18.43 -16.38
C SER A 95 31.61 18.95 -16.91
N ASP A 96 31.84 20.26 -16.93
CA ASP A 96 33.11 20.89 -17.33
C ASP A 96 34.30 20.45 -16.47
N LYS A 97 34.02 20.00 -15.25
CA LYS A 97 35.04 19.48 -14.29
C LYS A 97 35.12 17.95 -14.30
N ASP A 98 34.38 17.26 -15.16
CA ASP A 98 34.19 15.80 -15.10
C ASP A 98 33.58 15.34 -13.76
N HIS A 99 32.71 16.15 -13.19
CA HIS A 99 31.94 15.87 -11.99
C HIS A 99 30.47 15.61 -12.32
N GLY A 100 29.79 14.82 -11.49
CA GLY A 100 28.34 14.80 -11.41
C GLY A 100 27.78 15.93 -10.51
N LEU A 101 26.47 16.16 -10.58
CA LEU A 101 25.75 17.10 -9.71
C LEU A 101 24.86 16.32 -8.75
N ARG A 102 25.26 16.19 -7.47
CA ARG A 102 24.48 15.52 -6.44
C ARG A 102 23.38 16.43 -5.94
N ILE A 103 22.12 16.00 -6.08
CA ILE A 103 20.96 16.72 -5.57
C ILE A 103 20.68 16.24 -4.14
N ARG A 104 20.85 17.11 -3.16
CA ARG A 104 20.60 16.85 -1.74
C ARG A 104 19.27 17.44 -1.31
N LEU A 105 18.33 16.60 -0.93
CA LEU A 105 17.02 17.00 -0.41
C LEU A 105 17.05 17.01 1.11
N ARG A 106 16.93 18.20 1.71
CA ARG A 106 16.82 18.39 3.17
C ARG A 106 15.33 18.55 3.50
N LEU A 107 14.74 17.48 4.05
CA LEU A 107 13.30 17.36 4.31
C LEU A 107 12.97 17.37 5.81
N THR A 108 13.93 17.63 6.68
CA THR A 108 13.78 17.55 8.15
C THR A 108 12.67 18.44 8.69
N ASP A 109 12.50 19.63 8.10
CA ASP A 109 11.51 20.62 8.55
C ASP A 109 10.12 20.40 7.96
N VAL A 110 9.97 19.39 7.08
CA VAL A 110 8.74 19.10 6.33
C VAL A 110 8.43 17.59 6.29
N PRO A 111 8.08 16.97 7.44
CA PRO A 111 7.82 15.53 7.51
C PRO A 111 6.73 15.08 6.52
N SER A 112 5.72 15.93 6.27
CA SER A 112 4.64 15.63 5.31
C SER A 112 5.11 15.45 3.86
N LEU A 113 6.27 15.99 3.51
CA LEU A 113 6.89 15.83 2.19
C LEU A 113 7.94 14.71 2.17
N ALA A 114 8.38 14.23 3.34
CA ALA A 114 9.36 13.16 3.42
C ALA A 114 8.83 11.84 2.83
N ASP A 115 7.51 11.61 2.91
CA ASP A 115 6.85 10.40 2.38
C ASP A 115 6.56 10.46 0.87
N LEU A 116 6.80 11.61 0.22
CA LEU A 116 6.69 11.67 -1.23
C LEU A 116 7.81 10.85 -1.88
N PRO A 117 7.51 10.10 -2.94
CA PRO A 117 8.50 9.30 -3.66
C PRO A 117 9.34 10.17 -4.61
N TRP A 118 10.28 10.93 -4.03
CA TRP A 118 11.20 11.83 -4.74
C TRP A 118 12.06 11.10 -5.78
N GLU A 119 12.17 9.83 -5.66
CA GLU A 119 12.90 8.95 -6.57
C GLU A 119 12.31 8.97 -7.99
N PHE A 120 11.06 9.40 -8.15
CA PHE A 120 10.41 9.60 -9.45
C PHE A 120 10.65 10.98 -10.09
N LEU A 121 11.48 11.87 -9.52
CA LEU A 121 11.80 13.15 -10.16
C LEU A 121 12.18 12.97 -11.63
N TYR A 122 11.33 13.51 -12.54
CA TYR A 122 11.43 13.33 -13.97
C TYR A 122 11.56 14.64 -14.70
N ASP A 123 12.65 14.78 -15.45
CA ASP A 123 12.86 15.91 -16.33
C ASP A 123 12.27 15.62 -17.71
N ALA A 124 11.11 16.21 -17.98
CA ALA A 124 10.41 16.00 -19.25
C ALA A 124 11.17 16.55 -20.47
N ASN A 125 12.01 17.59 -20.30
CA ASN A 125 12.80 18.16 -21.38
C ASN A 125 13.95 17.25 -21.81
N GLN A 126 14.52 16.51 -20.85
CA GLN A 126 15.59 15.55 -21.11
C GLN A 126 15.08 14.10 -21.20
N ASN A 127 13.78 13.90 -20.98
CA ASN A 127 13.11 12.59 -21.01
C ASN A 127 13.79 11.54 -20.12
N HIS A 128 14.20 11.91 -18.90
CA HIS A 128 14.81 10.97 -17.98
C HIS A 128 14.47 11.24 -16.52
N PHE A 129 14.51 10.18 -15.69
CA PHE A 129 14.43 10.28 -14.24
C PHE A 129 15.81 10.61 -13.68
N LEU A 130 15.92 11.70 -12.90
CA LEU A 130 17.20 12.14 -12.34
C LEU A 130 17.92 11.04 -11.58
N THR A 131 17.17 10.27 -10.81
CA THR A 131 17.68 9.23 -9.91
C THR A 131 18.23 7.98 -10.60
N THR A 132 18.00 7.84 -11.92
CA THR A 132 18.58 6.75 -12.71
C THR A 132 19.92 7.13 -13.34
N SER A 133 20.37 8.37 -13.18
CA SER A 133 21.66 8.82 -13.70
C SER A 133 22.69 8.94 -12.59
N THR A 134 23.88 8.42 -12.82
CA THR A 134 25.03 8.68 -11.95
C THR A 134 25.52 10.12 -12.01
N GLU A 135 25.12 10.87 -13.06
CA GLU A 135 25.43 12.30 -13.17
C GLU A 135 24.56 13.16 -12.23
N THR A 136 23.36 12.71 -11.88
CA THR A 136 22.41 13.50 -11.09
C THR A 136 21.79 12.69 -9.95
N PRO A 137 22.58 12.04 -9.06
CA PRO A 137 22.02 11.29 -7.95
C PRO A 137 21.22 12.19 -7.02
N VAL A 138 20.04 11.71 -6.59
CA VAL A 138 19.18 12.37 -5.61
C VAL A 138 19.28 11.62 -4.30
N VAL A 139 19.59 12.35 -3.23
CA VAL A 139 19.77 11.81 -1.88
C VAL A 139 18.94 12.58 -0.86
N ARG A 140 18.34 11.88 0.10
CA ARG A 140 17.71 12.50 1.26
C ARG A 140 18.79 12.81 2.29
N PHE A 141 19.13 14.09 2.42
CA PHE A 141 20.31 14.51 3.16
C PHE A 141 19.95 15.04 4.54
N LEU A 142 20.62 14.50 5.56
CA LEU A 142 20.53 14.97 6.93
C LEU A 142 21.83 15.71 7.29
N ASP A 143 21.75 17.02 7.47
CA ASP A 143 22.91 17.83 7.85
C ASP A 143 23.17 17.74 9.36
N LEU A 144 24.25 17.09 9.71
CA LEU A 144 24.66 16.90 11.10
C LEU A 144 26.09 17.45 11.31
N PRO A 145 26.37 18.08 12.47
CA PRO A 145 27.62 18.79 12.69
C PRO A 145 28.89 17.94 12.58
N GLN A 146 28.76 16.63 12.87
CA GLN A 146 29.90 15.73 12.84
C GLN A 146 30.15 15.19 11.44
N ARG A 147 31.26 15.49 10.84
CA ARG A 147 31.74 14.86 9.61
C ARG A 147 32.25 13.45 9.90
N ILE A 148 31.92 12.52 9.01
CA ILE A 148 32.39 11.13 9.07
C ILE A 148 33.26 10.91 7.83
N ALA A 149 34.56 10.74 8.05
CA ALA A 149 35.48 10.43 6.96
C ALA A 149 35.26 9.00 6.39
N PRO A 150 35.60 8.77 5.13
CA PRO A 150 35.63 7.44 4.55
C PRO A 150 36.46 6.46 5.40
N LEU A 151 36.00 5.23 5.48
CA LEU A 151 36.73 4.19 6.21
C LEU A 151 37.77 3.54 5.29
N ARG A 152 39.02 3.51 5.72
CA ARG A 152 40.05 2.72 5.03
C ARG A 152 39.84 1.24 5.30
N VAL A 153 39.57 0.48 4.27
CA VAL A 153 39.28 -0.96 4.35
C VAL A 153 40.17 -1.75 3.41
N ALA A 154 40.91 -2.70 3.98
CA ALA A 154 41.47 -3.78 3.17
C ALA A 154 40.33 -4.75 2.82
N LEU A 155 40.19 -5.10 1.55
CA LEU A 155 39.21 -6.09 1.12
C LEU A 155 39.44 -7.43 1.86
N PRO A 156 38.39 -8.21 2.14
CA PRO A 156 36.98 -8.03 1.72
C PRO A 156 36.17 -7.05 2.58
N LEU A 157 35.21 -6.37 1.96
CA LEU A 157 34.15 -5.71 2.69
C LEU A 157 33.30 -6.76 3.44
N ARG A 158 32.95 -6.48 4.69
CA ARG A 158 32.19 -7.41 5.55
C ARG A 158 30.74 -6.95 5.70
N VAL A 159 29.82 -7.78 5.26
CA VAL A 159 28.39 -7.54 5.33
C VAL A 159 27.77 -8.46 6.39
N LEU A 160 27.20 -7.89 7.44
CA LEU A 160 26.42 -8.63 8.42
C LEU A 160 24.96 -8.63 8.00
N VAL A 161 24.39 -9.79 7.77
CA VAL A 161 23.02 -9.99 7.30
C VAL A 161 22.15 -10.49 8.44
N MET A 162 21.04 -9.81 8.71
CA MET A 162 19.99 -10.26 9.62
C MET A 162 18.72 -10.52 8.80
N ILE A 163 18.16 -11.72 8.92
CA ILE A 163 16.91 -12.11 8.25
C ILE A 163 15.89 -12.45 9.33
N ALA A 164 14.85 -11.58 9.50
CA ALA A 164 13.83 -11.72 10.52
C ALA A 164 12.50 -12.20 9.92
N SER A 165 11.94 -13.29 10.50
CA SER A 165 10.64 -13.85 10.09
C SER A 165 9.82 -14.24 11.33
N PRO A 166 9.29 -13.26 12.09
CA PRO A 166 8.53 -13.53 13.31
C PRO A 166 7.31 -14.41 13.04
N ARG A 167 7.02 -15.34 13.95
CA ARG A 167 5.98 -16.38 13.78
C ARG A 167 4.56 -15.83 13.72
N ASN A 168 4.32 -14.66 14.31
CA ASN A 168 3.02 -13.97 14.34
C ASN A 168 2.82 -12.98 13.18
N LEU A 169 3.78 -12.86 12.26
CA LEU A 169 3.67 -12.08 11.04
C LEU A 169 3.65 -13.01 9.82
N LYS A 170 3.44 -12.44 8.63
CA LYS A 170 3.53 -13.19 7.37
C LYS A 170 4.93 -13.82 7.27
N ARG A 171 5.00 -15.14 7.17
CA ARG A 171 6.29 -15.83 7.11
C ARG A 171 7.07 -15.48 5.87
N LEU A 172 8.37 -15.22 6.07
CA LEU A 172 9.36 -15.14 5.02
C LEU A 172 10.09 -16.48 4.90
N ASP A 173 10.46 -16.83 3.67
CA ASP A 173 11.36 -17.95 3.40
C ASP A 173 12.82 -17.52 3.70
N THR A 174 13.20 -17.55 4.97
CA THR A 174 14.51 -17.06 5.43
C THR A 174 15.68 -17.79 4.80
N GLU A 175 15.53 -19.09 4.52
CA GLU A 175 16.56 -19.88 3.86
C GLU A 175 16.65 -19.55 2.38
N GLY A 176 15.49 -19.35 1.73
CA GLY A 176 15.43 -18.87 0.35
C GLY A 176 16.03 -17.46 0.22
N GLU A 177 15.72 -16.52 1.13
CA GLU A 177 16.32 -15.18 1.14
C GLU A 177 17.84 -15.24 1.27
N TRP A 178 18.33 -16.06 2.20
CA TRP A 178 19.78 -16.25 2.37
C TRP A 178 20.43 -16.86 1.15
N ALA A 179 19.85 -17.93 0.59
CA ALA A 179 20.39 -18.59 -0.61
C ALA A 179 20.39 -17.63 -1.82
N ARG A 180 19.35 -16.83 -2.00
CA ARG A 180 19.26 -15.82 -3.06
C ARG A 180 20.34 -14.75 -2.94
N LEU A 181 20.59 -14.26 -1.71
CA LEU A 181 21.64 -13.28 -1.47
C LEU A 181 23.04 -13.89 -1.72
N GLN A 182 23.29 -15.12 -1.27
CA GLN A 182 24.54 -15.84 -1.53
C GLN A 182 24.77 -16.07 -3.03
N GLU A 183 23.74 -16.47 -3.76
CA GLU A 183 23.79 -16.65 -5.22
C GLU A 183 24.14 -15.33 -5.93
N SER A 184 23.45 -14.24 -5.55
CA SER A 184 23.67 -12.92 -6.16
C SER A 184 25.08 -12.39 -5.94
N LEU A 185 25.65 -12.61 -4.77
CA LEU A 185 26.95 -12.05 -4.37
C LEU A 185 28.10 -13.06 -4.54
N GLY A 186 27.82 -14.26 -5.05
CA GLY A 186 28.80 -15.37 -5.14
C GLY A 186 30.08 -14.99 -5.88
N ASP A 187 29.97 -14.28 -6.99
CA ASP A 187 31.13 -13.82 -7.77
C ASP A 187 32.00 -12.84 -6.98
N LEU A 188 31.38 -11.89 -6.25
CA LEU A 188 32.11 -10.91 -5.44
C LEU A 188 32.78 -11.56 -4.22
N VAL A 189 32.12 -12.57 -3.63
CA VAL A 189 32.70 -13.36 -2.54
C VAL A 189 33.86 -14.21 -3.05
N SER A 190 33.70 -14.88 -4.19
CA SER A 190 34.75 -15.68 -4.81
C SER A 190 35.97 -14.87 -5.27
N ALA A 191 35.74 -13.61 -5.68
CA ALA A 191 36.79 -12.65 -6.01
C ALA A 191 37.46 -12.02 -4.76
N GLY A 192 37.06 -12.40 -3.56
CA GLY A 192 37.60 -11.83 -2.32
C GLY A 192 37.25 -10.36 -2.06
N GLN A 193 36.22 -9.85 -2.73
CA GLN A 193 35.75 -8.47 -2.58
C GLN A 193 34.75 -8.32 -1.42
N LEU A 194 33.92 -9.34 -1.16
CA LEU A 194 32.95 -9.39 -0.09
C LEU A 194 33.12 -10.61 0.80
N VAL A 195 32.74 -10.45 2.06
CA VAL A 195 32.38 -11.55 2.97
C VAL A 195 30.99 -11.25 3.50
N ILE A 196 30.06 -12.18 3.34
CA ILE A 196 28.71 -12.09 3.89
C ILE A 196 28.58 -13.05 5.06
N GLU A 197 28.04 -12.57 6.17
CA GLU A 197 27.83 -13.33 7.39
C GLU A 197 26.39 -13.21 7.82
N ARG A 198 25.67 -14.33 7.97
CA ARG A 198 24.31 -14.34 8.49
C ARG A 198 24.33 -14.38 10.01
N LEU A 199 23.57 -13.51 10.64
CA LEU A 199 23.33 -13.55 12.07
C LEU A 199 22.50 -14.82 12.42
N PRO A 200 22.89 -15.63 13.41
CA PRO A 200 22.24 -16.91 13.70
C PRO A 200 20.81 -16.77 14.25
N ALA A 201 20.49 -15.64 14.86
CA ALA A 201 19.16 -15.30 15.35
C ALA A 201 18.85 -13.82 15.07
N ALA A 202 17.63 -13.52 14.65
CA ALA A 202 17.22 -12.16 14.33
C ALA A 202 16.75 -11.37 15.55
N THR A 203 17.50 -11.48 16.67
CA THR A 203 17.21 -10.79 17.92
C THR A 203 18.13 -9.60 18.15
N LEU A 204 17.66 -8.64 18.96
CA LEU A 204 18.47 -7.48 19.33
C LEU A 204 19.72 -7.87 20.12
N ASP A 205 19.61 -8.89 20.98
CA ASP A 205 20.73 -9.40 21.77
C ASP A 205 21.78 -10.10 20.90
N ALA A 206 21.37 -10.86 19.90
CA ALA A 206 22.29 -11.49 18.95
C ALA A 206 23.07 -10.42 18.16
N LEU A 207 22.40 -9.35 17.71
CA LEU A 207 23.04 -8.22 17.05
C LEU A 207 24.03 -7.52 17.98
N ARG A 208 23.61 -7.23 19.21
CA ARG A 208 24.46 -6.60 20.23
C ARG A 208 25.70 -7.43 20.55
N LEU A 209 25.54 -8.72 20.71
CA LEU A 209 26.66 -9.64 20.95
C LEU A 209 27.64 -9.67 19.77
N ARG A 210 27.08 -9.75 18.53
CA ARG A 210 27.90 -9.77 17.32
C ARG A 210 28.64 -8.46 17.09
N ALA A 211 28.04 -7.32 17.43
CA ALA A 211 28.67 -6.00 17.31
C ALA A 211 29.91 -5.80 18.21
N ARG A 212 30.08 -6.62 19.27
CA ARG A 212 31.29 -6.63 20.12
C ARG A 212 32.45 -7.43 19.53
N GLY A 213 32.17 -8.24 18.49
CA GLY A 213 33.17 -9.10 17.87
C GLY A 213 33.95 -8.42 16.74
N ALA A 214 34.29 -9.19 15.73
CA ALA A 214 35.03 -8.68 14.57
C ALA A 214 34.26 -7.58 13.84
N PRO A 215 34.95 -6.57 13.26
CA PRO A 215 34.31 -5.47 12.58
C PRO A 215 33.51 -5.94 11.36
N PHE A 216 32.35 -5.31 11.12
CA PHE A 216 31.60 -5.36 9.87
C PHE A 216 31.36 -3.95 9.36
N HIS A 217 31.18 -3.80 8.06
CA HIS A 217 31.16 -2.53 7.36
C HIS A 217 29.75 -2.14 6.92
N VAL A 218 28.93 -3.15 6.64
CA VAL A 218 27.54 -3.01 6.21
C VAL A 218 26.65 -3.87 7.12
N PHE A 219 25.52 -3.33 7.55
CA PHE A 219 24.42 -4.05 8.17
C PHE A 219 23.30 -4.19 7.14
N HIS A 220 22.94 -5.42 6.77
CA HIS A 220 21.88 -5.72 5.81
C HIS A 220 20.73 -6.44 6.53
N PHE A 221 19.62 -5.75 6.68
CA PHE A 221 18.39 -6.27 7.28
C PHE A 221 17.43 -6.72 6.18
N ILE A 222 16.88 -7.92 6.32
CA ILE A 222 15.81 -8.48 5.49
C ILE A 222 14.69 -8.90 6.44
N GLY A 223 13.49 -8.27 6.30
CA GLY A 223 12.41 -8.56 7.23
C GLY A 223 11.23 -7.61 7.05
N HIS A 224 10.35 -7.61 8.06
CA HIS A 224 9.19 -6.75 8.08
C HIS A 224 9.53 -5.38 8.68
N GLY A 225 8.98 -4.34 8.05
CA GLY A 225 8.87 -3.01 8.64
C GLY A 225 7.46 -2.78 9.15
N GLY A 226 7.32 -1.90 10.12
CA GLY A 226 6.04 -1.47 10.66
C GLY A 226 6.09 0.00 11.08
N PHE A 227 4.96 0.52 11.50
CA PHE A 227 4.86 1.85 12.08
C PHE A 227 4.28 1.75 13.49
N ASP A 228 4.94 2.35 14.46
CA ASP A 228 4.48 2.48 15.83
C ASP A 228 3.64 3.77 15.94
N GLU A 229 2.31 3.63 15.93
CA GLU A 229 1.39 4.76 16.00
C GLU A 229 1.50 5.55 17.31
N ALA A 230 1.90 4.90 18.40
CA ALA A 230 2.06 5.56 19.69
C ALA A 230 3.32 6.42 19.74
N ALA A 231 4.39 5.96 19.12
CA ALA A 231 5.66 6.68 19.02
C ALA A 231 5.73 7.58 17.76
N GLN A 232 4.79 7.44 16.81
CA GLN A 232 4.79 8.09 15.49
C GLN A 232 6.13 7.87 14.76
N ASP A 233 6.65 6.64 14.80
CA ASP A 233 7.96 6.29 14.23
C ASP A 233 7.94 4.93 13.54
N GLY A 234 8.85 4.73 12.61
CA GLY A 234 9.08 3.45 11.95
C GLY A 234 9.77 2.43 12.87
N VAL A 235 9.42 1.16 12.69
CA VAL A 235 10.02 0.05 13.42
C VAL A 235 10.44 -1.08 12.50
N LEU A 236 11.54 -1.75 12.83
CA LEU A 236 11.89 -3.05 12.26
C LEU A 236 11.34 -4.17 13.14
N GLN A 237 10.74 -5.17 12.54
CA GLN A 237 10.23 -6.32 13.27
C GLN A 237 11.34 -7.37 13.43
N PHE A 238 12.02 -7.34 14.56
CA PHE A 238 12.97 -8.38 14.97
C PHE A 238 12.21 -9.56 15.55
N GLU A 239 12.94 -10.54 16.05
CA GLU A 239 12.39 -11.67 16.79
C GLU A 239 12.77 -11.55 18.29
N ASP A 240 11.87 -11.97 19.16
CA ASP A 240 12.21 -12.24 20.56
C ASP A 240 12.75 -13.69 20.72
N GLU A 241 13.10 -14.09 21.92
CA GLU A 241 13.60 -15.44 22.23
C GLU A 241 12.59 -16.55 21.91
N SER A 242 11.30 -16.24 21.85
CA SER A 242 10.23 -17.17 21.48
C SER A 242 9.96 -17.20 19.96
N GLY A 243 10.62 -16.34 19.20
CA GLY A 243 10.43 -16.19 17.75
C GLY A 243 9.17 -15.39 17.39
N MET A 244 8.62 -14.61 18.33
CA MET A 244 7.55 -13.65 18.07
C MET A 244 8.12 -12.29 17.67
N SER A 245 7.30 -11.42 17.06
CA SER A 245 7.76 -10.10 16.66
C SER A 245 8.12 -9.23 17.85
N TYR A 246 9.30 -8.63 17.78
CA TYR A 246 9.79 -7.63 18.69
C TYR A 246 10.06 -6.33 17.91
N PRO A 247 9.21 -5.31 18.05
CA PRO A 247 9.37 -4.05 17.32
C PRO A 247 10.57 -3.26 17.84
N VAL A 248 11.54 -3.03 16.98
CA VAL A 248 12.77 -2.28 17.29
C VAL A 248 12.72 -0.94 16.56
N ARG A 249 12.62 0.15 17.33
CA ARG A 249 12.66 1.52 16.80
C ARG A 249 14.07 1.88 16.35
N GLY A 250 14.15 2.84 15.41
CA GLY A 250 15.43 3.31 14.88
C GLY A 250 16.40 3.81 15.94
N GLU A 251 15.91 4.51 16.96
CA GLU A 251 16.73 4.97 18.10
C GLU A 251 17.36 3.79 18.86
N MET A 252 16.58 2.77 19.16
CA MET A 252 17.04 1.57 19.87
C MET A 252 18.10 0.82 19.05
N LEU A 253 17.86 0.61 17.77
CA LEU A 253 18.80 -0.03 16.85
C LEU A 253 20.09 0.79 16.75
N GLY A 254 19.94 2.11 16.59
CA GLY A 254 21.06 3.03 16.49
C GLY A 254 21.96 3.02 17.72
N MET A 255 21.37 2.98 18.93
CA MET A 255 22.13 2.84 20.19
C MET A 255 22.96 1.56 20.24
N GLN A 256 22.46 0.43 19.72
CA GLN A 256 23.22 -0.82 19.68
C GLN A 256 24.40 -0.76 18.71
N LEU A 257 24.29 0.07 17.67
CA LEU A 257 25.29 0.18 16.59
C LEU A 257 26.21 1.42 16.74
N HIS A 258 25.91 2.33 17.67
CA HIS A 258 26.59 3.64 17.81
C HIS A 258 28.12 3.53 17.95
N ASP A 259 28.59 2.60 18.73
CA ASP A 259 30.02 2.43 18.99
C ASP A 259 30.74 1.56 17.95
N HIS A 260 29.99 0.99 17.00
CA HIS A 260 30.56 0.16 15.95
C HIS A 260 31.15 1.00 14.81
N ARG A 261 32.32 1.58 15.06
CA ARG A 261 32.95 2.60 14.19
C ARG A 261 33.29 2.13 12.77
N SER A 262 33.33 0.84 12.52
CA SER A 262 33.55 0.29 11.16
C SER A 262 32.26 0.23 10.34
N LEU A 263 31.08 0.31 10.95
CA LEU A 263 29.82 0.38 10.23
C LEU A 263 29.71 1.71 9.47
N ARG A 264 29.45 1.64 8.17
CA ARG A 264 29.30 2.80 7.30
C ARG A 264 27.99 2.82 6.54
N LEU A 265 27.33 1.68 6.45
CA LEU A 265 26.13 1.54 5.65
C LEU A 265 25.14 0.60 6.33
N ALA A 266 23.86 0.97 6.34
CA ALA A 266 22.76 0.06 6.60
C ALA A 266 21.91 -0.08 5.35
N VAL A 267 21.51 -1.31 5.03
CA VAL A 267 20.57 -1.64 3.95
C VAL A 267 19.35 -2.29 4.61
N LEU A 268 18.20 -1.64 4.49
CA LEU A 268 16.93 -2.07 5.11
C LEU A 268 15.99 -2.54 4.01
N ASN A 269 15.90 -3.86 3.85
CA ASN A 269 15.09 -4.49 2.83
C ASN A 269 13.76 -4.99 3.42
N ALA A 270 12.64 -4.47 2.90
CA ALA A 270 11.30 -4.92 3.23
C ALA A 270 10.83 -5.96 2.22
N CYS A 271 10.58 -7.19 2.69
CA CYS A 271 10.05 -8.24 1.86
C CYS A 271 8.56 -8.06 1.55
N GLU A 272 8.09 -8.74 0.50
CA GLU A 272 6.72 -8.68 0.01
C GLU A 272 5.68 -9.00 1.10
N GLY A 273 4.70 -8.11 1.27
CA GLY A 273 3.64 -8.22 2.28
C GLY A 273 3.96 -7.61 3.66
N ALA A 274 5.08 -6.89 3.76
CA ALA A 274 5.54 -6.29 5.01
C ALA A 274 4.91 -4.93 5.34
N ARG A 275 4.17 -4.32 4.41
CA ARG A 275 3.61 -2.97 4.59
C ARG A 275 2.21 -3.02 5.18
N SER A 276 2.06 -2.59 6.42
CA SER A 276 0.77 -2.47 7.11
C SER A 276 0.25 -1.02 7.19
N SER A 277 1.07 -0.02 6.86
CA SER A 277 0.72 1.40 6.96
C SER A 277 0.92 2.18 5.66
N ARG A 278 0.28 3.35 5.55
CA ARG A 278 0.45 4.30 4.44
C ARG A 278 1.76 5.07 4.50
N GLN A 279 2.39 5.15 5.68
CA GLN A 279 3.65 5.83 5.90
C GLN A 279 4.82 4.89 5.61
N ASP A 280 5.95 5.43 5.16
CA ASP A 280 7.19 4.67 4.96
C ASP A 280 7.74 4.19 6.31
N PRO A 281 7.70 2.87 6.62
CA PRO A 281 8.12 2.36 7.92
C PRO A 281 9.62 2.48 8.16
N PHE A 282 10.41 2.75 7.11
CA PHE A 282 11.87 2.79 7.21
C PHE A 282 12.45 4.20 7.27
N SER A 283 11.68 5.25 6.94
CA SER A 283 12.21 6.63 6.93
C SER A 283 12.65 7.08 8.32
N GLY A 284 11.84 6.83 9.36
CA GLY A 284 12.17 7.12 10.75
C GLY A 284 13.38 6.32 11.25
N VAL A 285 13.42 5.02 10.94
CA VAL A 285 14.58 4.16 11.26
C VAL A 285 15.85 4.68 10.58
N ALA A 286 15.77 5.05 9.29
CA ALA A 286 16.91 5.56 8.55
C ALA A 286 17.45 6.87 9.16
N GLN A 287 16.55 7.82 9.48
CA GLN A 287 16.93 9.08 10.12
C GLN A 287 17.60 8.84 11.49
N SER A 288 17.02 7.98 12.32
CA SER A 288 17.59 7.62 13.62
C SER A 288 18.98 6.99 13.50
N LEU A 289 19.20 6.10 12.53
CA LEU A 289 20.53 5.51 12.28
C LEU A 289 21.55 6.57 11.82
N LEU A 290 21.15 7.51 10.97
CA LEU A 290 22.02 8.63 10.58
C LEU A 290 22.39 9.48 11.79
N GLN A 291 21.44 9.80 12.68
CA GLN A 291 21.70 10.53 13.92
C GLN A 291 22.67 9.77 14.83
N GLN A 292 22.59 8.44 14.84
CA GLN A 292 23.48 7.54 15.59
C GLN A 292 24.79 7.18 14.86
N ARG A 293 25.24 8.05 13.93
CA ARG A 293 26.55 8.00 13.28
C ARG A 293 26.72 6.99 12.14
N VAL A 294 25.67 6.35 11.66
CA VAL A 294 25.73 5.60 10.40
C VAL A 294 25.77 6.59 9.24
N PRO A 295 26.78 6.60 8.37
CA PRO A 295 26.94 7.65 7.33
C PRO A 295 25.90 7.61 6.23
N ALA A 296 25.40 6.42 5.89
CA ALA A 296 24.37 6.21 4.87
C ALA A 296 23.44 5.06 5.23
N VAL A 297 22.18 5.19 4.84
CA VAL A 297 21.15 4.15 4.97
C VAL A 297 20.40 4.04 3.65
N ILE A 298 20.28 2.83 3.13
CA ILE A 298 19.37 2.51 2.02
C ILE A 298 18.14 1.83 2.61
N ALA A 299 16.97 2.35 2.30
CA ALA A 299 15.69 1.80 2.74
C ALA A 299 14.79 1.55 1.54
N MET A 300 14.02 0.47 1.57
CA MET A 300 13.06 0.14 0.51
C MET A 300 11.71 0.79 0.84
N GLN A 301 11.40 1.92 0.19
CA GLN A 301 10.12 2.62 0.42
C GLN A 301 8.88 1.84 -0.06
N PHE A 302 9.08 0.84 -0.93
CA PHE A 302 8.04 -0.08 -1.42
C PHE A 302 8.51 -1.51 -1.23
N GLU A 303 7.54 -2.44 -1.33
CA GLU A 303 7.90 -3.86 -1.47
C GLU A 303 8.73 -4.06 -2.74
N ILE A 304 9.73 -4.90 -2.66
CA ILE A 304 10.58 -5.28 -3.79
C ILE A 304 10.42 -6.78 -4.08
N SER A 305 10.35 -7.16 -5.35
CA SER A 305 10.32 -8.58 -5.71
C SER A 305 11.67 -9.25 -5.47
N ASP A 306 11.66 -10.57 -5.26
CA ASP A 306 12.88 -11.38 -5.08
C ASP A 306 13.86 -11.18 -6.23
N ALA A 307 13.36 -11.13 -7.47
CA ALA A 307 14.18 -10.93 -8.66
C ALA A 307 14.82 -9.55 -8.69
N ALA A 308 14.07 -8.49 -8.37
CA ALA A 308 14.59 -7.13 -8.31
C ALA A 308 15.57 -6.95 -7.13
N ALA A 309 15.29 -7.54 -5.97
CA ALA A 309 16.18 -7.50 -4.82
C ALA A 309 17.54 -8.15 -5.11
N LYS A 310 17.55 -9.27 -5.85
CA LYS A 310 18.80 -9.91 -6.32
C LYS A 310 19.63 -9.00 -7.22
N VAL A 311 18.98 -8.40 -8.23
CA VAL A 311 19.65 -7.50 -9.19
C VAL A 311 20.16 -6.26 -8.46
N PHE A 312 19.33 -5.68 -7.58
CA PHE A 312 19.75 -4.53 -6.76
C PHE A 312 20.98 -4.87 -5.92
N ALA A 313 20.93 -5.97 -5.16
CA ALA A 313 22.04 -6.34 -4.28
C ALA A 313 23.35 -6.58 -5.07
N LEU A 314 23.27 -7.31 -6.18
CA LEU A 314 24.45 -7.59 -7.02
C LEU A 314 25.10 -6.29 -7.53
N GLU A 315 24.32 -5.43 -8.20
CA GLU A 315 24.86 -4.22 -8.83
C GLU A 315 25.32 -3.21 -7.78
N PHE A 316 24.56 -3.08 -6.69
CA PHE A 316 24.90 -2.19 -5.59
C PHE A 316 26.22 -2.59 -4.92
N TYR A 317 26.34 -3.86 -4.48
CA TYR A 317 27.55 -4.29 -3.80
C TYR A 317 28.75 -4.37 -4.73
N ARG A 318 28.54 -4.66 -6.02
CA ARG A 318 29.59 -4.56 -7.04
C ARG A 318 30.14 -3.15 -7.14
N ALA A 319 29.28 -2.16 -7.32
CA ALA A 319 29.69 -0.76 -7.44
C ALA A 319 30.41 -0.27 -6.17
N VAL A 320 29.91 -0.64 -4.98
CA VAL A 320 30.58 -0.29 -3.71
C VAL A 320 31.94 -0.99 -3.58
N ALA A 321 32.06 -2.26 -3.98
CA ALA A 321 33.32 -3.02 -3.94
C ALA A 321 34.34 -2.53 -4.99
N GLU A 322 33.89 -1.87 -6.04
CA GLU A 322 34.73 -1.17 -7.02
C GLU A 322 35.19 0.22 -6.53
N GLY A 323 34.70 0.66 -5.37
CA GLY A 323 35.08 1.94 -4.76
C GLY A 323 34.24 3.13 -5.21
N ASN A 324 33.07 2.89 -5.82
CA ASN A 324 32.17 3.97 -6.17
C ASN A 324 31.50 4.59 -4.92
N PRO A 325 31.19 5.90 -4.93
CA PRO A 325 30.37 6.53 -3.92
C PRO A 325 28.99 5.84 -3.82
N VAL A 326 28.39 5.84 -2.64
CA VAL A 326 27.14 5.10 -2.37
C VAL A 326 25.96 5.58 -3.22
N ASP A 327 25.91 6.86 -3.52
CA ASP A 327 24.90 7.48 -4.38
C ASP A 327 25.03 7.03 -5.86
N ALA A 328 26.25 6.97 -6.38
CA ALA A 328 26.52 6.38 -7.69
C ALA A 328 26.12 4.89 -7.71
N ALA A 329 26.47 4.14 -6.66
CA ALA A 329 26.13 2.72 -6.56
C ALA A 329 24.62 2.47 -6.57
N VAL A 330 23.82 3.32 -5.90
CA VAL A 330 22.35 3.25 -5.94
C VAL A 330 21.82 3.59 -7.34
N CYS A 331 22.40 4.59 -8.03
CA CYS A 331 22.00 4.92 -9.39
C CYS A 331 22.28 3.78 -10.38
N GLU A 332 23.44 3.12 -10.28
CA GLU A 332 23.76 1.94 -11.11
C GLU A 332 22.77 0.79 -10.86
N SER A 333 22.45 0.54 -9.60
CA SER A 333 21.44 -0.47 -9.25
C SER A 333 20.06 -0.14 -9.82
N ARG A 334 19.64 1.13 -9.78
CA ARG A 334 18.39 1.61 -10.37
C ARG A 334 18.38 1.46 -11.90
N LYS A 335 19.51 1.75 -12.58
CA LYS A 335 19.65 1.50 -14.03
C LYS A 335 19.47 0.02 -14.36
N ALA A 336 20.06 -0.87 -13.57
CA ALA A 336 19.92 -2.30 -13.77
C ALA A 336 18.49 -2.79 -13.57
N LEU A 337 17.73 -2.14 -12.70
CA LEU A 337 16.30 -2.39 -12.45
C LEU A 337 15.37 -1.67 -13.44
N PHE A 338 15.86 -0.72 -14.23
CA PHE A 338 15.05 0.02 -15.21
C PHE A 338 14.83 -0.83 -16.46
N LYS A 339 14.06 -1.92 -16.28
CA LYS A 339 13.69 -2.90 -17.30
C LYS A 339 12.21 -3.23 -17.19
N GLU A 340 11.61 -3.69 -18.29
CA GLU A 340 10.20 -4.06 -18.35
C GLU A 340 9.79 -5.07 -17.26
N GLU A 341 10.65 -6.06 -17.04
CA GLU A 341 10.39 -7.15 -16.09
C GLU A 341 10.24 -6.70 -14.64
N PHE A 342 10.83 -5.56 -14.26
CA PHE A 342 10.78 -4.99 -12.91
C PHE A 342 9.80 -3.82 -12.78
N GLY A 343 9.21 -3.34 -13.88
CA GLY A 343 8.27 -2.23 -13.87
C GLY A 343 8.86 -0.98 -13.20
N GLN A 344 8.26 -0.55 -12.09
CA GLN A 344 8.69 0.66 -11.36
C GLN A 344 9.54 0.35 -10.10
N GLU A 345 9.99 -0.90 -9.93
CA GLU A 345 10.76 -1.30 -8.74
C GLU A 345 12.14 -0.61 -8.63
N TRP A 346 12.62 -0.05 -9.74
CA TRP A 346 13.85 0.76 -9.77
C TRP A 346 13.80 1.97 -8.83
N ALA A 347 12.61 2.52 -8.56
CA ALA A 347 12.43 3.65 -7.64
C ALA A 347 12.25 3.23 -6.17
N THR A 348 12.20 1.92 -5.88
CA THR A 348 12.03 1.40 -4.52
C THR A 348 13.17 1.75 -3.55
N PRO A 349 14.45 1.67 -3.92
CA PRO A 349 15.54 2.04 -3.01
C PRO A 349 15.59 3.55 -2.78
N VAL A 350 15.64 3.97 -1.54
CA VAL A 350 15.82 5.37 -1.08
C VAL A 350 17.14 5.48 -0.38
N LEU A 351 17.96 6.44 -0.77
CA LEU A 351 19.24 6.74 -0.10
C LEU A 351 19.07 7.90 0.87
N TYR A 352 19.25 7.60 2.14
CA TYR A 352 19.42 8.58 3.21
C TYR A 352 20.90 8.73 3.54
N MET A 353 21.39 9.94 3.60
CA MET A 353 22.81 10.19 3.75
C MET A 353 23.10 11.41 4.65
N ARG A 354 24.14 11.30 5.47
CA ARG A 354 24.77 12.40 6.20
C ARG A 354 26.22 12.62 5.76
N SER A 355 26.80 11.69 5.00
CA SER A 355 28.14 11.82 4.45
C SER A 355 28.18 12.96 3.43
N GLN A 356 29.20 13.81 3.53
CA GLN A 356 29.35 14.95 2.61
C GLN A 356 29.76 14.49 1.19
N GLU A 357 30.58 13.45 1.11
CA GLU A 357 31.22 13.04 -0.15
C GLU A 357 30.56 11.81 -0.78
N GLY A 358 29.67 11.09 -0.06
CA GLY A 358 29.11 9.81 -0.53
C GLY A 358 30.12 8.66 -0.55
N GLN A 359 31.42 8.96 -0.45
CA GLN A 359 32.48 7.96 -0.35
C GLN A 359 32.48 7.36 1.06
N LEU A 360 32.01 6.13 1.20
CA LEU A 360 31.94 5.45 2.49
C LEU A 360 33.24 4.69 2.81
N PHE A 361 33.90 4.17 1.80
CA PHE A 361 35.07 3.31 1.89
C PHE A 361 36.22 3.77 0.99
N GLU A 362 37.42 3.87 1.55
CA GLU A 362 38.68 3.93 0.82
C GLU A 362 39.21 2.49 0.74
N LEU A 363 38.96 1.82 -0.38
CA LEU A 363 39.38 0.43 -0.56
C LEU A 363 40.89 0.38 -0.85
N GLN A 364 41.61 -0.34 0.00
CA GLN A 364 43.02 -0.62 -0.24
C GLN A 364 43.11 -1.91 -1.05
N ALA A 365 43.73 -1.83 -2.22
CA ALA A 365 44.12 -3.03 -2.94
C ALA A 365 44.98 -3.89 -2.02
N VAL A 366 44.67 -5.18 -1.92
CA VAL A 366 45.57 -6.11 -1.25
C VAL A 366 46.87 -6.06 -2.04
N VAL A 367 47.88 -5.39 -1.48
CA VAL A 367 49.24 -5.47 -2.02
C VAL A 367 49.64 -6.92 -1.82
N ALA A 368 49.59 -7.70 -2.88
CA ALA A 368 50.09 -9.06 -2.87
C ALA A 368 51.57 -8.99 -2.40
N PRO A 369 51.99 -9.81 -1.44
CA PRO A 369 53.36 -9.83 -1.02
C PRO A 369 54.28 -10.09 -2.22
N PRO A 370 55.50 -9.50 -2.25
CA PRO A 370 56.40 -9.63 -3.35
C PRO A 370 56.68 -11.11 -3.61
N PHE A 371 56.52 -11.51 -4.84
CA PHE A 371 56.62 -12.81 -5.48
C PHE A 371 57.28 -13.93 -4.65
N PRO A 372 56.59 -15.03 -4.36
CA PRO A 372 57.21 -16.23 -3.82
C PRO A 372 57.99 -16.98 -4.93
N ASP A 373 59.01 -17.65 -4.46
CA ASP A 373 60.00 -18.44 -5.21
C ASP A 373 59.34 -19.35 -6.28
N LYS A 374 59.97 -19.47 -7.45
CA LYS A 374 59.45 -20.26 -8.59
C LYS A 374 59.17 -21.74 -8.25
N GLU A 375 59.86 -22.28 -7.25
CA GLU A 375 59.65 -23.65 -6.80
C GLU A 375 58.42 -23.85 -5.92
N LEU A 376 58.05 -22.84 -5.13
CA LEU A 376 56.80 -22.84 -4.34
C LEU A 376 55.60 -22.78 -5.26
N LYS A 377 55.62 -21.93 -6.28
CA LYS A 377 54.55 -21.84 -7.30
C LYS A 377 54.34 -23.16 -8.07
N LYS A 378 55.42 -23.95 -8.31
CA LYS A 378 55.27 -25.22 -9.01
C LYS A 378 54.59 -26.27 -8.11
N ARG A 379 54.91 -26.32 -6.83
CA ARG A 379 54.23 -27.19 -5.85
C ARG A 379 52.80 -26.80 -5.61
N GLU A 380 52.52 -25.49 -5.48
CA GLU A 380 51.15 -24.97 -5.34
C GLU A 380 50.31 -25.24 -6.60
N LEU A 381 50.90 -25.16 -7.81
CA LEU A 381 50.22 -25.49 -9.06
C LEU A 381 49.91 -26.99 -9.18
N GLU A 382 50.83 -27.86 -8.73
CA GLU A 382 50.62 -29.31 -8.73
C GLU A 382 49.61 -29.75 -7.66
N GLU A 383 49.60 -29.09 -6.48
CA GLU A 383 48.56 -29.29 -5.44
C GLU A 383 47.20 -28.73 -5.88
N ALA A 384 47.17 -27.54 -6.51
CA ALA A 384 45.96 -26.94 -7.03
C ALA A 384 45.34 -27.78 -8.17
N GLN A 385 46.20 -28.39 -9.05
CA GLN A 385 45.72 -29.32 -10.07
C GLN A 385 45.17 -30.62 -9.50
N LYS A 386 45.78 -31.17 -8.44
CA LYS A 386 45.22 -32.32 -7.70
C LYS A 386 43.91 -32.00 -6.99
N GLN A 387 43.85 -30.84 -6.36
CA GLN A 387 42.61 -30.39 -5.69
C GLN A 387 41.52 -30.07 -6.72
N ALA A 388 41.85 -29.47 -7.87
CA ALA A 388 40.90 -29.21 -8.94
C ALA A 388 40.39 -30.51 -9.58
N ALA A 389 41.23 -31.55 -9.73
CA ALA A 389 40.81 -32.86 -10.24
C ALA A 389 39.85 -33.56 -9.25
N ALA A 390 40.19 -33.56 -7.94
CA ALA A 390 39.30 -34.10 -6.88
C ALA A 390 37.98 -33.35 -6.79
N LYS A 391 38.01 -31.99 -6.89
CA LYS A 391 36.84 -31.17 -6.89
C LYS A 391 35.95 -31.37 -8.11
N ALA A 392 36.56 -31.60 -9.29
CA ALA A 392 35.84 -31.93 -10.53
C ALA A 392 35.15 -33.31 -10.46
N GLU A 393 35.74 -34.25 -9.73
CA GLU A 393 35.15 -35.57 -9.49
C GLU A 393 33.98 -35.48 -8.50
N ASP A 394 34.15 -34.73 -7.42
CA ASP A 394 33.06 -34.40 -6.46
C ASP A 394 31.90 -33.60 -7.11
N GLU A 395 32.24 -32.64 -7.98
CA GLU A 395 31.23 -31.86 -8.72
C GLU A 395 30.46 -32.74 -9.73
N ARG A 396 31.13 -33.73 -10.36
CA ARG A 396 30.42 -34.70 -11.23
C ARG A 396 29.50 -35.61 -10.44
N ALA A 397 29.96 -36.13 -9.30
CA ALA A 397 29.14 -36.95 -8.41
C ALA A 397 27.93 -36.14 -7.85
N ALA A 398 28.19 -34.89 -7.42
CA ALA A 398 27.12 -34.00 -6.94
C ALA A 398 26.15 -33.62 -8.06
N LYS A 399 26.61 -33.48 -9.31
CA LYS A 399 25.75 -33.21 -10.46
C LYS A 399 24.86 -34.40 -10.80
N GLU A 400 25.41 -35.63 -10.80
CA GLU A 400 24.63 -36.85 -11.03
C GLU A 400 23.59 -37.06 -9.90
N GLU A 401 23.96 -36.80 -8.66
CA GLU A 401 23.05 -36.90 -7.53
C GLU A 401 21.95 -35.83 -7.60
N LYS A 402 22.29 -34.59 -8.01
CA LYS A 402 21.34 -33.51 -8.24
C LYS A 402 20.37 -33.83 -9.39
N GLU A 403 20.85 -34.43 -10.46
CA GLU A 403 19.99 -34.87 -11.57
C GLU A 403 19.06 -36.00 -11.15
N ARG A 404 19.54 -36.95 -10.33
CA ARG A 404 18.68 -38.00 -9.74
C ARG A 404 17.60 -37.42 -8.85
N LEU A 405 17.98 -36.56 -7.90
CA LEU A 405 17.03 -35.87 -7.03
C LEU A 405 16.03 -35.00 -7.80
N THR A 406 16.48 -34.39 -8.90
CA THR A 406 15.60 -33.58 -9.77
C THR A 406 14.58 -34.45 -10.51
N ARG A 407 14.97 -35.67 -10.93
CA ARG A 407 14.03 -36.64 -11.52
C ARG A 407 13.01 -37.14 -10.50
N GLU A 408 13.48 -37.55 -9.33
CA GLU A 408 12.60 -37.99 -8.24
C GLU A 408 11.63 -36.87 -7.80
N LYS A 409 12.11 -35.63 -7.75
CA LYS A 409 11.26 -34.48 -7.42
C LYS A 409 10.21 -34.19 -8.50
N LYS A 410 10.57 -34.33 -9.78
CA LYS A 410 9.61 -34.17 -10.88
C LYS A 410 8.55 -35.27 -10.88
N GLU A 411 8.93 -36.51 -10.59
CA GLU A 411 7.95 -37.61 -10.45
C GLU A 411 7.01 -37.38 -9.27
N GLN A 412 7.52 -36.92 -8.14
CA GLN A 412 6.69 -36.56 -6.99
C GLN A 412 5.78 -35.37 -7.27
N GLU A 413 6.27 -34.33 -7.95
CA GLU A 413 5.44 -33.19 -8.37
C GLU A 413 4.34 -33.64 -9.34
N GLN A 414 4.65 -34.53 -10.29
CA GLN A 414 3.67 -35.03 -11.24
C GLN A 414 2.56 -35.85 -10.55
N LEU A 415 2.95 -36.70 -9.60
CA LEU A 415 2.01 -37.47 -8.78
C LEU A 415 1.15 -36.57 -7.87
N ALA A 416 1.77 -35.51 -7.33
CA ALA A 416 1.06 -34.52 -6.51
C ALA A 416 0.08 -33.68 -7.35
N LEU A 417 0.45 -33.36 -8.61
CA LEU A 417 -0.42 -32.66 -9.56
C LEU A 417 -1.64 -33.51 -9.93
N GLU A 418 -1.42 -34.77 -10.27
CA GLU A 418 -2.53 -35.71 -10.59
C GLU A 418 -3.47 -35.88 -9.40
N LYS A 419 -2.92 -35.99 -8.19
CA LYS A 419 -3.75 -36.05 -6.97
C LYS A 419 -4.50 -34.75 -6.72
N ALA A 420 -3.87 -33.61 -6.91
CA ALA A 420 -4.52 -32.31 -6.76
C ALA A 420 -5.62 -32.06 -7.81
N GLU A 421 -5.44 -32.56 -9.04
CA GLU A 421 -6.48 -32.51 -10.06
C GLU A 421 -7.67 -33.43 -9.73
N ALA A 422 -7.40 -34.64 -9.23
CA ALA A 422 -8.45 -35.53 -8.77
C ALA A 422 -9.25 -34.95 -7.59
N ASP A 423 -8.56 -34.35 -6.61
CA ASP A 423 -9.18 -33.68 -5.48
C ASP A 423 -9.99 -32.44 -5.91
N ARG A 424 -9.52 -31.68 -6.91
CA ARG A 424 -10.27 -30.56 -7.49
C ARG A 424 -11.53 -31.03 -8.21
N GLN A 425 -11.45 -32.11 -8.97
CA GLN A 425 -12.63 -32.67 -9.66
C GLN A 425 -13.66 -33.20 -8.65
N ALA A 426 -13.20 -33.86 -7.58
CA ALA A 426 -14.09 -34.31 -6.51
C ALA A 426 -14.75 -33.13 -5.77
N ALA A 427 -13.98 -32.09 -5.46
CA ALA A 427 -14.49 -30.86 -4.82
C ALA A 427 -15.48 -30.12 -5.72
N ALA A 428 -15.19 -29.99 -7.02
CA ALA A 428 -16.09 -29.36 -7.98
C ALA A 428 -17.42 -30.12 -8.13
N LYS A 429 -17.36 -31.45 -8.10
CA LYS A 429 -18.57 -32.29 -8.11
C LYS A 429 -19.42 -32.14 -6.85
N ALA A 430 -18.77 -32.13 -5.70
CA ALA A 430 -19.44 -31.90 -4.41
C ALA A 430 -20.08 -30.51 -4.32
N GLU A 431 -19.41 -29.49 -4.85
CA GLU A 431 -19.92 -28.11 -4.90
C GLU A 431 -21.11 -27.99 -5.86
N ALA A 432 -21.05 -28.65 -7.03
CA ALA A 432 -22.18 -28.71 -7.97
C ALA A 432 -23.40 -29.39 -7.35
N GLU A 433 -23.22 -30.50 -6.61
CA GLU A 433 -24.30 -31.17 -5.89
C GLU A 433 -24.88 -30.28 -4.77
N ARG A 434 -24.04 -29.52 -4.06
CA ARG A 434 -24.47 -28.53 -3.06
C ARG A 434 -25.29 -27.40 -3.67
N VAL A 435 -24.83 -26.86 -4.79
CA VAL A 435 -25.55 -25.78 -5.50
C VAL A 435 -26.91 -26.28 -5.97
N ALA A 436 -26.97 -27.47 -6.61
CA ALA A 436 -28.24 -28.08 -7.06
C ALA A 436 -29.21 -28.32 -5.90
N ALA A 437 -28.69 -28.75 -4.74
CA ALA A 437 -29.55 -28.96 -3.56
C ALA A 437 -30.06 -27.61 -2.98
N LEU A 438 -29.26 -26.55 -3.02
CA LEU A 438 -29.69 -25.21 -2.61
C LEU A 438 -30.73 -24.62 -3.58
N GLU A 439 -30.56 -24.80 -4.88
CA GLU A 439 -31.51 -24.34 -5.88
C GLU A 439 -32.86 -25.06 -5.74
N ALA A 440 -32.85 -26.41 -5.58
CA ALA A 440 -34.07 -27.18 -5.33
C ALA A 440 -34.77 -26.74 -4.02
N LYS A 441 -34.03 -26.37 -2.98
CA LYS A 441 -34.60 -25.84 -1.74
C LYS A 441 -35.20 -24.44 -1.94
N ALA A 442 -34.53 -23.59 -2.70
CA ALA A 442 -35.04 -22.27 -3.03
C ALA A 442 -36.31 -22.30 -3.89
N GLU A 443 -36.35 -23.19 -4.88
CA GLU A 443 -37.58 -23.41 -5.68
C GLU A 443 -38.77 -23.85 -4.83
N ARG A 444 -38.56 -24.83 -3.93
CA ARG A 444 -39.62 -25.27 -2.99
C ARG A 444 -40.09 -24.14 -2.07
N ALA A 445 -39.19 -23.32 -1.59
CA ALA A 445 -39.54 -22.18 -0.78
C ALA A 445 -40.34 -21.12 -1.56
N ALA A 446 -39.92 -20.82 -2.80
CA ALA A 446 -40.60 -19.88 -3.67
C ALA A 446 -42.02 -20.40 -4.07
N GLN A 447 -42.15 -21.71 -4.26
CA GLN A 447 -43.45 -22.32 -4.54
C GLN A 447 -44.38 -22.25 -3.34
N ALA A 448 -43.88 -22.55 -2.13
CA ALA A 448 -44.65 -22.42 -0.89
C ALA A 448 -45.11 -20.99 -0.62
N GLU A 449 -44.24 -20.01 -0.92
CA GLU A 449 -44.57 -18.58 -0.77
C GLU A 449 -45.64 -18.13 -1.77
N ARG A 450 -45.55 -18.59 -3.02
CA ARG A 450 -46.62 -18.34 -4.03
C ARG A 450 -47.96 -18.93 -3.62
N GLU A 451 -47.96 -20.13 -3.06
CA GLU A 451 -49.19 -20.76 -2.55
C GLU A 451 -49.76 -20.00 -1.36
N ARG A 452 -48.89 -19.51 -0.44
CA ARG A 452 -49.31 -18.69 0.69
C ARG A 452 -49.94 -17.37 0.24
N LEU A 453 -49.27 -16.64 -0.66
CA LEU A 453 -49.80 -15.41 -1.23
C LEU A 453 -51.12 -15.60 -1.97
N THR A 454 -51.26 -16.74 -2.65
CA THR A 454 -52.53 -17.07 -3.33
C THR A 454 -53.67 -17.35 -2.35
N ARG A 455 -53.39 -17.96 -1.19
CA ARG A 455 -54.36 -18.18 -0.11
C ARG A 455 -54.75 -16.86 0.54
N GLU A 456 -53.75 -16.03 0.92
CA GLU A 456 -53.97 -14.71 1.53
C GLU A 456 -54.83 -13.82 0.59
N LYS A 457 -54.56 -13.89 -0.74
CA LYS A 457 -55.33 -13.10 -1.70
C LYS A 457 -56.81 -13.58 -1.78
N LYS A 458 -57.04 -14.90 -1.75
CA LYS A 458 -58.39 -15.47 -1.73
C LYS A 458 -59.13 -15.12 -0.43
N GLU A 459 -58.47 -15.16 0.72
CA GLU A 459 -59.05 -14.75 2.01
C GLU A 459 -59.41 -13.26 2.01
N GLN A 460 -58.53 -12.41 1.47
CA GLN A 460 -58.83 -10.97 1.35
C GLN A 460 -60.01 -10.69 0.41
N GLU A 461 -60.11 -11.40 -0.72
CA GLU A 461 -61.24 -11.31 -1.64
C GLU A 461 -62.53 -11.76 -0.96
N GLN A 462 -62.48 -12.84 -0.18
CA GLN A 462 -63.65 -13.34 0.54
C GLN A 462 -64.10 -12.37 1.63
N LEU A 463 -63.17 -11.82 2.38
CA LEU A 463 -63.46 -10.80 3.41
C LEU A 463 -64.02 -9.50 2.80
N ALA A 464 -63.54 -9.11 1.64
CA ALA A 464 -64.05 -7.95 0.91
C ALA A 464 -65.49 -8.19 0.40
N LEU A 465 -65.78 -9.43 -0.06
CA LEU A 465 -67.13 -9.81 -0.48
C LEU A 465 -68.10 -9.80 0.71
N GLU A 466 -67.75 -10.41 1.83
CA GLU A 466 -68.57 -10.41 3.07
C GLU A 466 -68.80 -8.98 3.58
N LYS A 467 -67.80 -8.12 3.53
CA LYS A 467 -67.96 -6.71 3.90
C LYS A 467 -68.87 -5.97 2.95
N ALA A 468 -68.77 -6.22 1.63
CA ALA A 468 -69.66 -5.59 0.66
C ALA A 468 -71.11 -6.07 0.80
N GLU A 469 -71.31 -7.35 1.17
CA GLU A 469 -72.67 -7.87 1.48
C GLU A 469 -73.23 -7.24 2.79
N ALA A 470 -72.44 -7.12 3.83
CA ALA A 470 -72.85 -6.47 5.07
C ALA A 470 -73.18 -4.98 4.84
N ASP A 471 -72.37 -4.27 4.05
CA ASP A 471 -72.62 -2.87 3.71
C ASP A 471 -73.93 -2.74 2.88
N ARG A 472 -74.20 -3.66 1.95
CA ARG A 472 -75.48 -3.71 1.20
C ARG A 472 -76.68 -3.95 2.13
N GLN A 473 -76.55 -4.91 3.08
CA GLN A 473 -77.61 -5.17 4.04
C GLN A 473 -77.86 -3.98 4.96
N ALA A 474 -76.81 -3.31 5.43
CA ALA A 474 -76.92 -2.12 6.23
C ALA A 474 -77.58 -0.94 5.47
N ALA A 475 -77.20 -0.76 4.19
CA ALA A 475 -77.83 0.25 3.33
C ALA A 475 -79.32 -0.03 3.08
N ALA A 476 -79.66 -1.30 2.79
CA ALA A 476 -81.07 -1.69 2.60
C ALA A 476 -81.89 -1.49 3.87
N LYS A 477 -81.35 -1.81 5.04
CA LYS A 477 -82.00 -1.55 6.33
C LYS A 477 -82.22 -0.07 6.60
N ALA A 478 -81.19 0.73 6.33
CA ALA A 478 -81.27 2.19 6.47
C ALA A 478 -82.34 2.82 5.53
N GLU A 479 -82.41 2.29 4.31
CA GLU A 479 -83.41 2.70 3.32
C GLU A 479 -84.84 2.33 3.78
N ALA A 480 -85.01 1.09 4.28
CA ALA A 480 -86.31 0.66 4.86
C ALA A 480 -86.72 1.51 6.07
N GLU A 481 -85.79 1.85 6.96
CA GLU A 481 -86.06 2.74 8.09
C GLU A 481 -86.44 4.16 7.63
N ARG A 482 -85.74 4.69 6.59
CA ARG A 482 -86.09 5.99 6.01
C ARG A 482 -87.50 5.97 5.38
N LEU A 483 -87.87 4.90 4.65
CA LEU A 483 -89.16 4.75 4.06
C LEU A 483 -90.24 4.64 5.15
N ALA A 484 -89.97 3.85 6.20
CA ALA A 484 -90.91 3.76 7.35
C ALA A 484 -91.10 5.06 8.06
N GLN A 485 -90.04 5.88 8.27
CA GLN A 485 -90.12 7.21 8.85
C GLN A 485 -90.93 8.18 7.95
N ALA A 486 -90.64 8.13 6.63
CA ALA A 486 -91.39 8.98 5.69
C ALA A 486 -92.88 8.63 5.65
N GLU A 487 -93.23 7.32 5.71
CA GLU A 487 -94.63 6.88 5.77
C GLU A 487 -95.31 7.26 7.06
N LYS A 488 -94.57 7.21 8.19
CA LYS A 488 -95.09 7.71 9.48
C LYS A 488 -95.33 9.19 9.43
N GLN A 489 -94.42 9.99 8.92
CA GLN A 489 -94.57 11.43 8.77
C GLN A 489 -95.73 11.78 7.85
N ARG A 490 -95.91 11.01 6.73
CA ARG A 490 -97.07 11.20 5.84
C ARG A 490 -98.37 10.91 6.53
N ARG A 491 -98.48 9.84 7.33
CA ARG A 491 -99.66 9.51 8.11
C ARG A 491 -99.93 10.58 9.18
N GLU A 492 -98.92 11.15 9.84
CA GLU A 492 -99.06 12.25 10.80
C GLU A 492 -99.53 13.54 10.10
N GLN A 493 -99.02 13.83 8.89
CA GLN A 493 -99.50 14.95 8.07
C GLN A 493 -100.91 14.75 7.59
N GLU A 494 -101.28 13.58 7.10
CA GLU A 494 -102.61 13.22 6.65
C GLU A 494 -103.61 13.36 7.87
N LYS A 495 -103.20 12.93 9.04
CA LYS A 495 -104.00 13.09 10.27
C LYS A 495 -104.17 14.55 10.69
N ALA A 496 -103.06 15.32 10.66
CA ALA A 496 -103.09 16.73 10.96
C ALA A 496 -103.99 17.52 9.97
N GLU A 497 -104.00 17.14 8.70
CA GLU A 497 -104.85 17.70 7.65
C GLU A 497 -106.32 17.35 7.90
N GLN A 498 -106.57 16.09 8.29
CA GLN A 498 -107.91 15.67 8.68
C GLN A 498 -108.44 16.43 9.94
N ASP A 499 -107.59 16.54 10.97
CA ASP A 499 -107.91 17.26 12.17
C ASP A 499 -108.19 18.77 11.89
N PHE A 500 -107.35 19.36 10.98
CA PHE A 500 -107.57 20.75 10.53
C PHE A 500 -108.86 20.92 9.75
N LEU A 501 -109.19 19.97 8.83
CA LEU A 501 -110.46 19.98 8.10
C LEU A 501 -111.69 19.78 9.05
N ALA A 502 -111.49 18.95 10.07
CA ALA A 502 -112.50 18.75 11.09
C ALA A 502 -112.77 20.05 11.92
N LEU A 503 -111.69 20.73 12.31
CA LEU A 503 -111.79 22.02 13.01
C LEU A 503 -112.44 23.10 12.13
N ALA A 504 -112.04 23.16 10.84
CA ALA A 504 -112.61 24.07 9.87
C ALA A 504 -114.15 23.81 9.66
N ARG A 505 -114.60 22.57 9.75
CA ARG A 505 -116.02 22.22 9.67
C ARG A 505 -116.75 22.71 10.94
N VAL A 506 -116.17 22.51 12.11
CA VAL A 506 -116.74 22.97 13.36
C VAL A 506 -116.81 24.49 13.37
N GLU A 507 -115.82 25.22 12.94
CA GLU A 507 -115.86 26.68 12.80
C GLU A 507 -116.93 27.12 11.80
N ALA A 508 -117.07 26.42 10.66
CA ALA A 508 -118.13 26.73 9.69
C ALA A 508 -119.53 26.52 10.26
N GLU A 509 -119.69 25.41 11.03
CA GLU A 509 -120.95 25.17 11.73
C GLU A 509 -121.26 26.18 12.82
N LEU A 510 -120.24 26.63 13.58
CA LEU A 510 -120.39 27.71 14.58
C LEU A 510 -120.80 29.03 13.91
N ARG A 511 -120.11 29.38 12.76
CA ARG A 511 -120.48 30.60 12.00
C ARG A 511 -121.88 30.54 11.43
N THR A 512 -122.35 29.35 11.06
CA THR A 512 -123.70 29.15 10.56
C THR A 512 -124.72 29.18 11.71
N ALA A 513 -124.30 28.75 12.91
CA ALA A 513 -125.13 28.85 14.12
C ALA A 513 -125.29 30.31 14.59
N GLU A 514 -124.17 31.07 14.57
CA GLU A 514 -124.15 32.51 14.91
C GLU A 514 -124.97 33.31 13.91
N THR A 515 -124.90 33.04 12.63
CA THR A 515 -125.74 33.72 11.61
C THR A 515 -127.21 33.35 11.76
N LYS A 516 -127.54 32.12 12.14
CA LYS A 516 -128.94 31.78 12.48
C LYS A 516 -129.44 32.40 13.78
N ALA A 517 -128.58 32.57 14.75
CA ALA A 517 -128.93 33.26 15.98
C ALA A 517 -129.16 34.78 15.74
N ALA A 518 -128.33 35.40 14.91
CA ALA A 518 -128.48 36.83 14.53
C ALA A 518 -129.76 37.06 13.69
N LEU A 519 -130.12 36.14 12.84
CA LEU A 519 -131.39 36.20 12.06
C LEU A 519 -132.64 36.04 12.94
N ARG A 520 -132.57 35.30 14.05
CA ARG A 520 -133.66 35.16 15.02
C ARG A 520 -133.81 36.36 15.90
N ALA A 521 -132.76 37.10 16.17
CA ALA A 521 -132.85 38.32 16.96
C ALA A 521 -133.45 39.50 16.17
N TRP A 522 -133.52 39.44 14.85
CA TRP A 522 -134.03 40.52 14.01
C TRP A 522 -135.53 40.34 13.65
N SER A 523 -136.09 39.21 13.98
CA SER A 523 -137.52 38.96 13.68
C SER A 523 -138.43 39.10 14.88
N GLY A 524 -138.10 39.76 15.98
CA GLY A 524 -138.86 39.82 17.13
C GLY A 524 -138.83 41.21 17.81
N ALA A 525 -139.30 42.22 17.10
CA ALA A 525 -139.72 43.40 17.82
C ALA A 525 -141.02 43.94 17.17
N PRO A 526 -141.97 44.05 17.95
CA PRO A 526 -143.34 44.51 17.52
C PRO A 526 -143.46 46.05 17.58
N GLY A 527 -144.15 46.42 16.70
CA GLY A 527 -144.98 47.60 16.84
C GLY A 527 -144.49 48.93 16.45
#